data_0ee0ca34970440a71b551ab94908f1ff
#
_entry.id   0ee0ca34970440a71b551ab94908f1ff
#
_cell.length_a   1.000
_cell.length_b   1.000
_cell.length_c   1.000
_cell.angle_alpha   90.00
_cell.angle_beta   90.00
_cell.angle_gamma   90.00
#
_symmetry.space_group_name_H-M   'P 1'
#
loop_
_entity.id
_entity.type
_entity.pdbx_description
1 polymer ?
#
loop_
_entity_poly.entity_id
_entity_poly.type
_entity_poly.pdbx_seq_one_letter_code
_entity_poly.pdbx_strand_id
1 'polypeptide(L)'
;MSSTIFETSREIVSIEKVDEIPRSKSIHVFAICITSDNKPIIAARRTSFVFQEIMSQRKSPTSTLKVSKNLLRYMYNNEIKEISRRLKKGIILINNINSSFEELILLGGKINKSESVNECLQREIQEESDYHLTVKCFGQELIKISIYDKLFEKKYISYCKICHINETLSTILSFKLYNVEIRELKSLIDCSNNDKYKYLFFIYNTLINSK
;
A
#
# COMPACT_ATOMS: atom_id res chain seq x y z
N MET A 1 -14.78 -13.07 17.48
CA MET A 1 -14.94 -12.39 16.17
C MET A 1 -14.29 -13.25 15.09
N SER A 2 -14.93 -13.46 13.94
CA SER A 2 -14.36 -14.26 12.84
C SER A 2 -13.34 -13.43 12.07
N SER A 3 -12.14 -13.97 11.86
CA SER A 3 -11.18 -13.36 10.95
C SER A 3 -11.29 -13.99 9.57
N THR A 4 -11.18 -13.19 8.53
CA THR A 4 -11.11 -13.66 7.14
C THR A 4 -9.64 -13.65 6.70
N ILE A 5 -9.19 -14.77 6.09
CA ILE A 5 -7.81 -14.93 5.68
C ILE A 5 -7.73 -14.95 4.15
N PHE A 6 -6.79 -14.18 3.61
CA PHE A 6 -6.41 -14.18 2.20
C PHE A 6 -4.96 -14.64 2.08
N GLU A 7 -4.71 -15.48 1.10
CA GLU A 7 -3.36 -15.90 0.75
C GLU A 7 -3.06 -15.51 -0.69
N THR A 8 -1.95 -14.79 -0.84
CA THR A 8 -1.39 -14.39 -2.13
C THR A 8 -0.04 -15.07 -2.34
N SER A 9 0.56 -14.89 -3.51
CA SER A 9 1.90 -15.38 -3.78
C SER A 9 2.96 -14.79 -2.83
N ARG A 10 2.73 -13.59 -2.29
CA ARG A 10 3.65 -12.86 -1.42
C ARG A 10 3.20 -12.80 0.04
N GLU A 11 1.91 -12.67 0.30
CA GLU A 11 1.38 -12.29 1.62
C GLU A 11 0.33 -13.27 2.13
N ILE A 12 0.27 -13.46 3.46
CA ILE A 12 -0.89 -14.01 4.15
C ILE A 12 -1.50 -12.86 4.94
N VAL A 13 -2.75 -12.54 4.63
CA VAL A 13 -3.46 -11.37 5.19
C VAL A 13 -4.66 -11.85 5.99
N SER A 14 -4.69 -11.52 7.28
CA SER A 14 -5.85 -11.74 8.17
C SER A 14 -6.54 -10.41 8.42
N ILE A 15 -7.86 -10.38 8.24
CA ILE A 15 -8.70 -9.20 8.37
C ILE A 15 -9.78 -9.48 9.41
N GLU A 16 -9.88 -8.62 10.42
CA GLU A 16 -10.86 -8.72 11.49
C GLU A 16 -11.42 -7.34 11.85
N LYS A 17 -12.73 -7.26 12.17
CA LYS A 17 -13.30 -6.05 12.77
C LYS A 17 -12.86 -5.93 14.21
N VAL A 18 -12.60 -4.70 14.64
CA VAL A 18 -12.22 -4.38 16.01
C VAL A 18 -12.90 -3.09 16.46
N ASP A 19 -13.18 -3.00 17.75
CA ASP A 19 -13.84 -1.81 18.32
C ASP A 19 -12.84 -0.69 18.64
N GLU A 20 -11.59 -1.09 18.96
CA GLU A 20 -10.55 -0.15 19.38
C GLU A 20 -9.15 -0.59 18.95
N ILE A 21 -8.25 0.36 18.94
CA ILE A 21 -6.81 0.14 18.70
C ILE A 21 -6.13 -0.04 20.07
N PRO A 22 -5.44 -1.18 20.31
CA PRO A 22 -4.72 -1.39 21.57
C PRO A 22 -3.59 -0.36 21.71
N ARG A 23 -3.33 0.09 22.93
CA ARG A 23 -2.21 0.97 23.22
C ARG A 23 -0.89 0.25 22.95
N SER A 24 -0.17 0.64 21.91
CA SER A 24 1.10 0.06 21.49
C SER A 24 2.11 1.15 21.13
N LYS A 25 3.41 0.82 21.20
CA LYS A 25 4.48 1.77 20.87
C LYS A 25 4.62 2.07 19.37
N SER A 26 4.07 1.23 18.50
CA SER A 26 4.21 1.41 17.04
C SER A 26 2.92 0.93 16.36
N ILE A 27 2.02 1.84 16.11
CA ILE A 27 0.74 1.58 15.45
C ILE A 27 0.77 2.26 14.08
N HIS A 28 0.37 1.52 13.04
CA HIS A 28 0.16 2.04 11.70
C HIS A 28 -1.34 2.07 11.41
N VAL A 29 -1.80 3.17 10.88
CA VAL A 29 -3.19 3.36 10.46
C VAL A 29 -3.24 3.77 9.00
N PHE A 30 -4.22 3.23 8.30
CA PHE A 30 -4.44 3.46 6.88
C PHE A 30 -5.90 3.78 6.61
N ALA A 31 -6.17 4.37 5.46
CA ALA A 31 -7.52 4.68 5.01
C ALA A 31 -7.76 4.20 3.58
N ILE A 32 -9.00 3.75 3.33
CA ILE A 32 -9.57 3.77 2.01
C ILE A 32 -10.33 5.08 1.89
N CYS A 33 -9.86 5.97 1.01
CA CYS A 33 -10.51 7.25 0.80
C CYS A 33 -11.69 7.10 -0.16
N ILE A 34 -12.79 7.80 0.15
CA ILE A 34 -13.98 7.87 -0.69
C ILE A 34 -14.14 9.31 -1.15
N THR A 35 -14.14 9.53 -2.45
CA THR A 35 -14.28 10.83 -3.09
C THR A 35 -15.68 11.41 -2.90
N SER A 36 -15.86 12.69 -3.17
CA SER A 36 -17.18 13.36 -3.09
C SER A 36 -18.19 12.79 -4.07
N ASP A 37 -17.76 12.18 -5.16
CA ASP A 37 -18.57 11.42 -6.13
C ASP A 37 -18.66 9.91 -5.81
N ASN A 38 -18.41 9.50 -4.55
CA ASN A 38 -18.54 8.15 -4.00
C ASN A 38 -17.66 7.09 -4.68
N LYS A 39 -16.47 7.46 -5.09
CA LYS A 39 -15.49 6.54 -5.67
C LYS A 39 -14.45 6.14 -4.62
N PRO A 40 -14.28 4.83 -4.31
CA PRO A 40 -13.20 4.40 -3.42
C PRO A 40 -11.86 4.46 -4.15
N ILE A 41 -10.88 5.08 -3.50
CA ILE A 41 -9.52 5.21 -4.03
C ILE A 41 -8.49 4.59 -3.11
N ILE A 42 -7.42 4.11 -3.72
CA ILE A 42 -6.17 3.66 -3.11
C ILE A 42 -5.02 4.30 -3.85
N ALA A 43 -3.80 4.00 -3.43
CA ALA A 43 -2.60 4.51 -4.09
C ALA A 43 -1.76 3.37 -4.68
N ALA A 44 -1.04 3.67 -5.75
CA ALA A 44 0.06 2.87 -6.27
C ALA A 44 1.36 3.65 -6.06
N ARG A 45 2.33 3.05 -5.36
CA ARG A 45 3.63 3.68 -5.14
C ARG A 45 4.42 3.74 -6.44
N ARG A 46 5.18 4.84 -6.63
CA ARG A 46 6.11 4.96 -7.78
C ARG A 46 7.38 4.12 -7.60
N THR A 47 7.65 3.68 -6.39
CA THR A 47 8.81 2.83 -6.07
C THR A 47 8.37 1.62 -5.27
N SER A 48 8.76 0.42 -5.71
CA SER A 48 8.42 -0.82 -5.02
C SER A 48 9.15 -0.96 -3.67
N PHE A 49 8.52 -1.65 -2.72
CA PHE A 49 9.17 -1.98 -1.45
C PHE A 49 10.40 -2.85 -1.64
N VAL A 50 10.35 -3.77 -2.62
CA VAL A 50 11.49 -4.64 -2.93
C VAL A 50 12.69 -3.87 -3.41
N PHE A 51 12.49 -2.90 -4.31
CA PHE A 51 13.59 -2.04 -4.77
C PHE A 51 14.18 -1.21 -3.63
N GLN A 52 13.34 -0.63 -2.77
CA GLN A 52 13.81 0.13 -1.62
C GLN A 52 14.62 -0.75 -0.65
N GLU A 53 14.16 -1.96 -0.36
CA GLU A 53 14.89 -2.90 0.51
C GLU A 53 16.24 -3.28 -0.09
N ILE A 54 16.30 -3.62 -1.37
CA ILE A 54 17.55 -3.94 -2.07
C ILE A 54 18.52 -2.75 -2.03
N MET A 55 18.01 -1.54 -2.27
CA MET A 55 18.84 -0.33 -2.29
C MET A 55 19.33 0.07 -0.89
N SER A 56 18.56 -0.23 0.15
CA SER A 56 18.93 0.05 1.55
C SER A 56 20.05 -0.86 2.08
N GLN A 57 20.20 -2.08 1.52
CA GLN A 57 21.25 -3.04 1.92
C GLN A 57 22.66 -2.59 1.57
N ARG A 58 22.82 -1.51 0.79
CA ARG A 58 24.10 -1.02 0.31
C ARG A 58 24.81 -0.19 1.37
N LYS A 59 25.41 -0.85 2.36
CA LYS A 59 26.10 -0.19 3.50
C LYS A 59 27.61 0.04 3.29
N SER A 60 28.21 -0.49 2.22
CA SER A 60 29.66 -0.38 1.98
C SER A 60 29.96 -0.30 0.49
N PRO A 61 31.00 0.47 0.07
CA PRO A 61 31.45 0.51 -1.34
C PRO A 61 31.90 -0.86 -1.88
N THR A 62 32.25 -1.79 -1.00
CA THR A 62 32.71 -3.14 -1.34
C THR A 62 31.60 -4.20 -1.30
N SER A 63 30.40 -3.86 -0.78
CA SER A 63 29.31 -4.82 -0.70
C SER A 63 28.74 -5.13 -2.09
N THR A 64 28.70 -6.41 -2.43
CA THR A 64 28.02 -6.91 -3.63
C THR A 64 26.52 -6.91 -3.42
N LEU A 65 25.78 -6.26 -4.32
CA LEU A 65 24.33 -6.32 -4.33
C LEU A 65 23.90 -7.73 -4.76
N LYS A 66 23.22 -8.47 -3.86
CA LYS A 66 22.67 -9.78 -4.15
C LYS A 66 21.16 -9.64 -4.40
N VAL A 67 20.71 -9.95 -5.61
CA VAL A 67 19.29 -9.89 -5.99
C VAL A 67 18.84 -11.27 -6.47
N SER A 68 17.86 -11.84 -5.79
CA SER A 68 17.22 -13.08 -6.22
C SER A 68 16.28 -12.81 -7.41
N LYS A 69 16.27 -13.70 -8.40
CA LYS A 69 15.33 -13.63 -9.54
C LYS A 69 13.87 -13.55 -9.11
N ASN A 70 13.51 -14.20 -8.00
CA ASN A 70 12.14 -14.20 -7.48
C ASN A 70 11.66 -12.81 -7.02
N LEU A 71 12.59 -11.89 -6.72
CA LEU A 71 12.28 -10.52 -6.31
C LEU A 71 11.85 -9.65 -7.50
N LEU A 72 12.34 -9.94 -8.70
CA LEU A 72 12.13 -9.10 -9.88
C LEU A 72 10.66 -8.96 -10.27
N ARG A 73 9.83 -9.96 -10.00
CA ARG A 73 8.37 -9.90 -10.28
C ARG A 73 7.60 -8.92 -9.40
N TYR A 74 8.22 -8.43 -8.32
CA TYR A 74 7.65 -7.44 -7.39
C TYR A 74 8.31 -6.07 -7.54
N MET A 75 8.82 -5.76 -8.73
CA MET A 75 9.49 -4.52 -9.04
C MET A 75 8.99 -3.95 -10.37
N TYR A 76 9.11 -2.64 -10.52
CA TYR A 76 8.84 -1.97 -11.78
C TYR A 76 9.97 -2.20 -12.80
N ASN A 77 9.63 -2.14 -14.08
CA ASN A 77 10.61 -2.37 -15.17
C ASN A 77 11.79 -1.37 -15.14
N ASN A 78 11.54 -0.12 -14.76
CA ASN A 78 12.59 0.89 -14.61
C ASN A 78 13.54 0.58 -13.45
N GLU A 79 13.03 0.04 -12.35
CA GLU A 79 13.83 -0.37 -11.19
C GLU A 79 14.72 -1.57 -11.53
N ILE A 80 14.18 -2.54 -12.26
CA ILE A 80 14.96 -3.71 -12.74
C ILE A 80 16.08 -3.25 -13.66
N LYS A 81 15.82 -2.31 -14.57
CA LYS A 81 16.86 -1.71 -15.44
C LYS A 81 17.93 -1.01 -14.62
N GLU A 82 17.54 -0.27 -13.55
CA GLU A 82 18.50 0.41 -12.68
C GLU A 82 19.37 -0.57 -11.90
N ILE A 83 18.80 -1.67 -11.37
CA ILE A 83 19.58 -2.72 -10.72
C ILE A 83 20.54 -3.37 -11.71
N SER A 84 20.08 -3.70 -12.92
CA SER A 84 20.92 -4.29 -13.97
C SER A 84 22.12 -3.41 -14.32
N ARG A 85 21.91 -2.09 -14.39
CA ARG A 85 22.97 -1.12 -14.63
C ARG A 85 24.02 -1.08 -13.51
N ARG A 86 23.60 -1.33 -12.25
CA ARG A 86 24.49 -1.34 -11.08
C ARG A 86 25.20 -2.66 -10.85
N LEU A 87 24.68 -3.75 -11.39
CA LEU A 87 25.33 -5.05 -11.35
C LEU A 87 26.45 -5.09 -12.41
N LYS A 88 27.71 -4.91 -11.98
CA LYS A 88 28.88 -4.87 -12.85
C LYS A 88 29.14 -6.18 -13.65
N LYS A 89 28.56 -7.30 -13.22
CA LYS A 89 28.65 -8.63 -13.85
C LYS A 89 27.31 -9.35 -13.69
N GLY A 90 26.46 -9.31 -14.67
CA GLY A 90 25.22 -10.07 -14.69
C GLY A 90 24.26 -9.53 -15.71
N ILE A 91 23.72 -10.42 -16.53
CA ILE A 91 22.63 -10.11 -17.45
C ILE A 91 21.35 -10.56 -16.77
N ILE A 92 20.44 -9.63 -16.50
CA ILE A 92 19.07 -9.97 -16.11
C ILE A 92 18.26 -10.12 -17.40
N LEU A 93 17.87 -11.36 -17.70
CA LEU A 93 16.93 -11.61 -18.80
C LEU A 93 15.53 -11.17 -18.37
N ILE A 94 15.06 -10.06 -18.92
CA ILE A 94 13.80 -9.40 -18.56
C ILE A 94 12.59 -10.06 -19.25
N ASN A 95 12.79 -11.04 -20.13
CA ASN A 95 11.78 -11.58 -21.05
C ASN A 95 10.55 -12.24 -20.39
N ASN A 96 10.52 -12.41 -19.08
CA ASN A 96 9.41 -13.02 -18.33
C ASN A 96 8.96 -12.22 -17.11
N ILE A 97 9.22 -10.90 -17.07
CA ILE A 97 8.81 -10.08 -15.94
C ILE A 97 7.45 -9.46 -16.24
N ASN A 98 6.53 -9.60 -15.29
CA ASN A 98 5.19 -9.06 -15.40
C ASN A 98 5.25 -7.52 -15.52
N SER A 99 5.00 -6.99 -16.72
CA SER A 99 4.99 -5.56 -17.00
C SER A 99 3.84 -4.80 -16.33
N SER A 100 2.91 -5.51 -15.70
CA SER A 100 1.70 -4.99 -15.05
C SER A 100 1.82 -4.92 -13.51
N PHE A 101 3.02 -5.07 -12.93
CA PHE A 101 3.19 -4.94 -11.48
C PHE A 101 2.92 -3.51 -11.03
N GLU A 102 2.06 -3.38 -10.02
CA GLU A 102 1.84 -2.14 -9.27
C GLU A 102 1.95 -2.43 -7.77
N GLU A 103 2.71 -1.58 -7.05
CA GLU A 103 2.79 -1.66 -5.59
C GLU A 103 1.61 -0.90 -4.97
N LEU A 104 0.45 -1.58 -4.91
CA LEU A 104 -0.77 -1.01 -4.32
C LEU A 104 -0.62 -0.87 -2.81
N ILE A 105 -1.03 0.29 -2.30
CA ILE A 105 -1.02 0.64 -0.88
C ILE A 105 -2.31 1.37 -0.50
N LEU A 106 -2.61 1.37 0.80
CA LEU A 106 -3.57 2.28 1.41
C LEU A 106 -2.84 3.55 1.84
N LEU A 107 -3.50 4.70 1.77
CA LEU A 107 -2.97 5.96 2.29
C LEU A 107 -2.93 5.92 3.81
N GLY A 108 -1.82 6.38 4.39
CA GLY A 108 -1.66 6.38 5.84
C GLY A 108 -0.26 6.04 6.30
N GLY A 109 -0.06 5.97 7.61
CA GLY A 109 1.25 5.74 8.18
C GLY A 109 1.26 5.49 9.68
N LYS A 110 2.38 5.81 10.31
CA LYS A 110 2.61 5.58 11.73
C LYS A 110 2.03 6.71 12.59
N ILE A 111 1.29 6.32 13.64
CA ILE A 111 0.79 7.27 14.65
C ILE A 111 1.97 7.83 15.46
N ASN A 112 2.05 9.14 15.57
CA ASN A 112 2.97 9.82 16.48
C ASN A 112 2.46 9.78 17.92
N LYS A 113 3.36 10.00 18.92
CA LYS A 113 3.03 9.80 20.34
C LYS A 113 1.85 10.62 20.87
N SER A 114 1.59 11.79 20.28
CA SER A 114 0.53 12.72 20.70
C SER A 114 -0.67 12.77 19.75
N GLU A 115 -0.65 11.98 18.68
CA GLU A 115 -1.71 11.95 17.68
C GLU A 115 -2.82 10.99 18.04
N SER A 116 -4.06 11.37 17.78
CA SER A 116 -5.18 10.45 17.60
C SER A 116 -5.11 9.76 16.24
N VAL A 117 -5.89 8.69 16.07
CA VAL A 117 -6.01 7.98 14.78
C VAL A 117 -6.41 8.90 13.64
N ASN A 118 -7.39 9.78 13.90
CA ASN A 118 -7.91 10.67 12.86
C ASN A 118 -6.91 11.79 12.50
N GLU A 119 -6.19 12.34 13.49
CA GLU A 119 -5.13 13.32 13.22
C GLU A 119 -3.98 12.71 12.42
N CYS A 120 -3.57 11.48 12.76
CA CYS A 120 -2.57 10.76 12.00
C CYS A 120 -3.02 10.55 10.54
N LEU A 121 -4.23 10.03 10.33
CA LEU A 121 -4.76 9.81 8.98
C LEU A 121 -4.88 11.11 8.19
N GLN A 122 -5.33 12.20 8.83
CA GLN A 122 -5.42 13.49 8.17
C GLN A 122 -4.04 13.99 7.71
N ARG A 123 -3.04 13.91 8.57
CA ARG A 123 -1.66 14.30 8.24
C ARG A 123 -1.08 13.43 7.11
N GLU A 124 -1.15 12.10 7.25
CA GLU A 124 -0.58 11.18 6.28
C GLU A 124 -1.24 11.29 4.90
N ILE A 125 -2.58 11.41 4.85
CA ILE A 125 -3.31 11.60 3.59
C ILE A 125 -2.87 12.89 2.90
N GLN A 126 -2.70 13.98 3.67
CA GLN A 126 -2.21 15.25 3.14
C GLN A 126 -0.77 15.14 2.63
N GLU A 127 0.14 14.57 3.42
CA GLU A 127 1.55 14.39 3.04
C GLU A 127 1.70 13.48 1.80
N GLU A 128 1.02 12.33 1.76
CA GLU A 128 1.11 11.41 0.63
C GLU A 128 0.44 11.91 -0.66
N SER A 129 -0.51 12.83 -0.52
CA SER A 129 -1.17 13.49 -1.65
C SER A 129 -0.57 14.85 -2.01
N ASP A 130 0.62 15.19 -1.53
CA ASP A 130 1.25 16.50 -1.73
C ASP A 130 0.29 17.67 -1.38
N TYR A 131 -0.52 17.49 -0.32
CA TYR A 131 -1.56 18.42 0.18
C TYR A 131 -2.71 18.71 -0.80
N HIS A 132 -2.91 17.83 -1.78
CA HIS A 132 -4.01 17.96 -2.75
C HIS A 132 -5.35 17.37 -2.26
N LEU A 133 -5.33 16.46 -1.28
CA LEU A 133 -6.54 15.85 -0.74
C LEU A 133 -6.97 16.52 0.57
N THR A 134 -8.26 16.80 0.68
CA THR A 134 -8.87 17.44 1.87
C THR A 134 -9.83 16.46 2.54
N VAL A 135 -9.49 16.05 3.76
CA VAL A 135 -10.33 15.16 4.56
C VAL A 135 -11.60 15.86 5.00
N LYS A 136 -12.75 15.26 4.72
CA LYS A 136 -14.08 15.72 5.14
C LYS A 136 -14.52 15.10 6.47
N CYS A 137 -14.47 13.77 6.56
CA CYS A 137 -14.80 13.04 7.78
C CYS A 137 -14.26 11.59 7.70
N PHE A 138 -14.27 10.92 8.86
CA PHE A 138 -13.87 9.52 8.99
C PHE A 138 -15.08 8.65 9.32
N GLY A 139 -15.08 7.43 8.78
CA GLY A 139 -16.01 6.38 9.17
C GLY A 139 -15.77 5.92 10.62
N GLN A 140 -16.77 5.32 11.24
CA GLN A 140 -16.66 4.81 12.62
C GLN A 140 -15.99 3.44 12.66
N GLU A 141 -16.26 2.60 11.66
CA GLU A 141 -15.77 1.22 11.61
C GLU A 141 -14.24 1.15 11.52
N LEU A 142 -13.70 0.17 12.21
CA LEU A 142 -12.27 -0.09 12.29
C LEU A 142 -11.97 -1.55 11.96
N ILE A 143 -11.01 -1.75 11.09
CA ILE A 143 -10.52 -3.08 10.72
C ILE A 143 -9.06 -3.20 11.12
N LYS A 144 -8.70 -4.31 11.76
CA LYS A 144 -7.32 -4.74 11.96
C LYS A 144 -6.89 -5.62 10.79
N ILE A 145 -5.74 -5.30 10.24
CA ILE A 145 -5.09 -6.03 9.15
C ILE A 145 -3.77 -6.57 9.67
N SER A 146 -3.63 -7.90 9.65
CA SER A 146 -2.40 -8.59 10.02
C SER A 146 -1.80 -9.22 8.76
N ILE A 147 -0.62 -8.79 8.36
CA ILE A 147 0.06 -9.26 7.14
C ILE A 147 1.32 -10.02 7.55
N TYR A 148 1.48 -11.24 7.03
CA TYR A 148 2.75 -11.93 6.99
C TYR A 148 3.31 -11.87 5.56
N ASP A 149 4.37 -11.09 5.37
CA ASP A 149 5.10 -11.01 4.10
C ASP A 149 6.06 -12.18 4.00
N LYS A 150 5.76 -13.14 3.13
CA LYS A 150 6.56 -14.36 2.89
C LYS A 150 7.93 -14.05 2.30
N LEU A 151 8.07 -12.90 1.62
CA LEU A 151 9.29 -12.53 0.94
C LEU A 151 10.34 -11.97 1.91
N PHE A 152 9.89 -11.18 2.87
CA PHE A 152 10.73 -10.58 3.90
C PHE A 152 10.67 -11.30 5.24
N GLU A 153 9.82 -12.34 5.37
CA GLU A 153 9.57 -13.09 6.61
C GLU A 153 9.20 -12.18 7.78
N LYS A 154 8.41 -11.12 7.49
CA LYS A 154 8.04 -10.10 8.46
C LYS A 154 6.53 -10.07 8.69
N LYS A 155 6.15 -9.79 9.94
CA LYS A 155 4.75 -9.53 10.32
C LYS A 155 4.51 -8.04 10.48
N TYR A 156 3.38 -7.59 9.92
CA TYR A 156 2.91 -6.21 10.06
C TYR A 156 1.49 -6.24 10.62
N ILE A 157 1.21 -5.32 11.54
CA ILE A 157 -0.14 -5.10 12.07
C ILE A 157 -0.48 -3.64 11.83
N SER A 158 -1.62 -3.42 11.22
CA SER A 158 -2.14 -2.10 10.92
C SER A 158 -3.66 -2.06 11.11
N TYR A 159 -4.20 -0.85 11.12
CA TYR A 159 -5.62 -0.61 11.26
C TYR A 159 -6.10 0.24 10.09
N CYS A 160 -7.33 -0.01 9.64
CA CYS A 160 -7.88 0.66 8.47
C CYS A 160 -9.26 1.23 8.78
N LYS A 161 -9.51 2.45 8.28
CA LYS A 161 -10.81 3.14 8.33
C LYS A 161 -11.21 3.64 6.95
N ILE A 162 -12.48 4.00 6.80
CA ILE A 162 -12.93 4.84 5.68
C ILE A 162 -12.60 6.30 6.00
N CYS A 163 -12.15 7.01 4.99
CA CYS A 163 -11.98 8.46 5.00
C CYS A 163 -12.75 9.07 3.83
N HIS A 164 -13.66 9.99 4.10
CA HIS A 164 -14.32 10.77 3.05
C HIS A 164 -13.51 12.03 2.76
N ILE A 165 -13.31 12.33 1.47
CA ILE A 165 -12.57 13.51 0.99
C ILE A 165 -13.47 14.42 0.16
N ASN A 166 -13.06 15.67 -0.04
CA ASN A 166 -13.88 16.68 -0.71
C ASN A 166 -13.76 16.63 -2.25
N GLU A 167 -12.66 16.10 -2.76
CA GLU A 167 -12.34 16.07 -4.18
C GLU A 167 -13.12 14.98 -4.90
N THR A 168 -13.41 15.18 -6.20
CA THR A 168 -13.93 14.16 -7.09
C THR A 168 -12.81 13.30 -7.65
N LEU A 169 -13.15 12.09 -8.12
CA LEU A 169 -12.15 11.20 -8.74
C LEU A 169 -11.46 11.85 -9.94
N SER A 170 -12.23 12.54 -10.81
CA SER A 170 -11.66 13.21 -11.99
C SER A 170 -10.64 14.29 -11.61
N THR A 171 -10.91 15.06 -10.56
CA THR A 171 -9.99 16.06 -10.02
C THR A 171 -8.71 15.40 -9.53
N ILE A 172 -8.83 14.32 -8.75
CA ILE A 172 -7.68 13.63 -8.15
C ILE A 172 -6.79 13.01 -9.23
N LEU A 173 -7.38 12.40 -10.26
CA LEU A 173 -6.63 11.78 -11.35
C LEU A 173 -5.87 12.81 -12.22
N SER A 174 -6.21 14.09 -12.13
CA SER A 174 -5.46 15.17 -12.80
C SER A 174 -4.18 15.60 -12.06
N PHE A 175 -4.04 15.23 -10.77
CA PHE A 175 -2.87 15.60 -9.96
C PHE A 175 -1.64 14.79 -10.35
N LYS A 176 -0.49 15.46 -10.36
CA LYS A 176 0.82 14.81 -10.53
C LYS A 176 1.51 14.68 -9.18
N LEU A 177 1.12 13.67 -8.41
CA LEU A 177 1.68 13.43 -7.09
C LEU A 177 3.11 12.87 -7.19
N TYR A 178 3.96 13.23 -6.23
CA TYR A 178 5.38 12.89 -6.26
C TYR A 178 5.65 11.40 -5.96
N ASN A 179 5.08 10.89 -4.88
CA ASN A 179 5.41 9.55 -4.37
C ASN A 179 4.44 8.45 -4.83
N VAL A 180 3.22 8.81 -5.16
CA VAL A 180 2.15 7.85 -5.47
C VAL A 180 1.38 8.26 -6.73
N GLU A 181 0.63 7.32 -7.27
CA GLU A 181 -0.42 7.56 -8.24
C GLU A 181 -1.73 7.05 -7.67
N ILE A 182 -2.79 7.83 -7.79
CA ILE A 182 -4.11 7.40 -7.30
C ILE A 182 -4.74 6.41 -8.29
N ARG A 183 -5.40 5.40 -7.73
CA ARG A 183 -6.18 4.40 -8.47
C ARG A 183 -7.58 4.32 -7.90
N GLU A 184 -8.59 4.25 -8.75
CA GLU A 184 -9.93 3.88 -8.32
C GLU A 184 -9.94 2.39 -7.98
N LEU A 185 -10.31 2.04 -6.74
CA LEU A 185 -10.29 0.65 -6.29
C LEU A 185 -11.23 -0.25 -7.13
N LYS A 186 -12.41 0.23 -7.51
CA LYS A 186 -13.37 -0.55 -8.30
C LYS A 186 -12.94 -0.76 -9.75
N SER A 187 -12.14 0.14 -10.32
CA SER A 187 -11.63 -0.04 -11.69
C SER A 187 -10.58 -1.14 -11.82
N LEU A 188 -10.05 -1.62 -10.69
CA LEU A 188 -9.06 -2.69 -10.65
C LEU A 188 -9.68 -4.11 -10.67
N ILE A 189 -11.01 -4.23 -10.78
CA ILE A 189 -11.71 -5.54 -10.82
C ILE A 189 -11.17 -6.43 -11.94
N ASP A 190 -10.85 -5.85 -13.09
CA ASP A 190 -10.33 -6.59 -14.25
C ASP A 190 -8.81 -6.80 -14.19
N CYS A 191 -8.12 -6.25 -13.18
CA CYS A 191 -6.69 -6.46 -12.96
C CYS A 191 -6.45 -7.81 -12.27
N SER A 192 -6.71 -8.91 -12.96
CA SER A 192 -6.55 -10.31 -12.47
C SER A 192 -5.14 -10.63 -11.95
N ASN A 193 -4.15 -9.81 -12.29
CA ASN A 193 -2.73 -10.04 -11.99
C ASN A 193 -2.25 -9.36 -10.70
N ASN A 194 -3.09 -8.58 -10.01
CA ASN A 194 -2.70 -7.97 -8.74
C ASN A 194 -3.34 -8.71 -7.56
N ASP A 195 -2.55 -9.57 -6.93
CA ASP A 195 -2.99 -10.39 -5.80
C ASP A 195 -3.57 -9.57 -4.64
N LYS A 196 -3.15 -8.30 -4.47
CA LYS A 196 -3.62 -7.43 -3.38
C LYS A 196 -5.05 -6.94 -3.57
N TYR A 197 -5.53 -6.86 -4.81
CA TYR A 197 -6.84 -6.31 -5.11
C TYR A 197 -7.95 -7.01 -4.32
N LYS A 198 -7.93 -8.35 -4.22
CA LYS A 198 -8.99 -9.15 -3.58
C LYS A 198 -9.19 -8.75 -2.12
N TYR A 199 -8.11 -8.67 -1.33
CA TYR A 199 -8.24 -8.31 0.08
C TYR A 199 -8.48 -6.81 0.28
N LEU A 200 -7.94 -5.92 -0.56
CA LEU A 200 -8.24 -4.50 -0.51
C LEU A 200 -9.72 -4.22 -0.78
N PHE A 201 -10.29 -4.91 -1.77
CA PHE A 201 -11.71 -4.81 -2.07
C PHE A 201 -12.58 -5.41 -0.96
N PHE A 202 -12.15 -6.50 -0.34
CA PHE A 202 -12.82 -7.06 0.83
C PHE A 202 -12.81 -6.11 2.03
N ILE A 203 -11.68 -5.44 2.31
CA ILE A 203 -11.58 -4.41 3.35
C ILE A 203 -12.58 -3.28 3.09
N TYR A 204 -12.62 -2.77 1.86
CA TYR A 204 -13.57 -1.73 1.46
C TYR A 204 -15.01 -2.17 1.72
N ASN A 205 -15.42 -3.32 1.20
CA ASN A 205 -16.79 -3.83 1.37
C ASN A 205 -17.15 -4.06 2.85
N THR A 206 -16.20 -4.53 3.64
CA THR A 206 -16.43 -4.74 5.09
C THR A 206 -16.65 -3.41 5.80
N LEU A 207 -15.90 -2.37 5.46
CA LEU A 207 -16.00 -1.04 6.08
C LEU A 207 -17.27 -0.29 5.68
N ILE A 208 -17.77 -0.44 4.44
CA ILE A 208 -18.96 0.29 3.97
C ILE A 208 -20.29 -0.41 4.31
N ASN A 209 -20.28 -1.75 4.43
CA ASN A 209 -21.51 -2.54 4.70
C ASN A 209 -21.76 -2.76 6.20
N SER A 210 -20.96 -2.17 7.05
CA SER A 210 -21.12 -2.22 8.51
C SER A 210 -22.14 -1.18 8.94
N LYS A 211 -23.42 -1.57 8.90
CA LYS A 211 -24.54 -0.84 9.51
C LYS A 211 -25.02 -1.59 10.74
#